data_e54c987e504b2180a3c89e8ec5aaa0a5
#
_entry.id   e54c987e504b2180a3c89e8ec5aaa0a5
#
_cell.length_a   1.000
_cell.length_b   1.000
_cell.length_c   1.000
_cell.angle_alpha   90.00
_cell.angle_beta   90.00
_cell.angle_gamma   90.00
#
_symmetry.space_group_name_H-M   'P 1'
#
loop_
_entity.id
_entity.type
_entity.pdbx_description
1 polymer ?
#
loop_
_entity_poly.entity_id
_entity_poly.type
_entity_poly.pdbx_seq_one_letter_code
_entity_poly.pdbx_strand_id
1 'polypeptide(L)'
;MREIYVLIFGLLLLMQAGCHDVTVGYLETRDAVYQPDSMIIKAVLDPDEDARQIEFEIPWQSTSIEGVLGTAPIRYSIRSVESEHPEVAGQFTMQGKGIIELPWNHTVPPGRYVINIRVANEGYTVDLDSMYTVIVRL
;
A
#
# COMPACT_ATOMS: atom_id res chain seq x y z
N MET A 1 -34.02 -47.54 -22.62
CA MET A 1 -34.18 -46.71 -21.40
C MET A 1 -32.90 -46.55 -20.60
N ARG A 2 -32.10 -47.58 -20.45
CA ARG A 2 -30.83 -47.49 -19.70
C ARG A 2 -29.84 -46.46 -20.34
N GLU A 3 -29.83 -46.41 -21.65
CA GLU A 3 -28.91 -45.52 -22.39
C GLU A 3 -29.27 -44.05 -22.22
N ILE A 4 -30.54 -43.72 -22.05
CA ILE A 4 -30.99 -42.33 -21.84
C ILE A 4 -30.58 -41.82 -20.47
N TYR A 5 -30.62 -42.70 -19.45
CA TYR A 5 -30.18 -42.34 -18.07
C TYR A 5 -28.67 -42.10 -17.99
N VAL A 6 -27.89 -42.88 -18.74
CA VAL A 6 -26.44 -42.72 -18.83
C VAL A 6 -26.08 -41.40 -19.52
N LEU A 7 -26.79 -41.03 -20.57
CA LEU A 7 -26.61 -39.77 -21.31
C LEU A 7 -26.98 -38.55 -20.45
N ILE A 8 -28.08 -38.62 -19.71
CA ILE A 8 -28.54 -37.56 -18.83
C ILE A 8 -27.57 -37.40 -17.66
N PHE A 9 -27.09 -38.48 -17.08
CA PHE A 9 -26.12 -38.47 -16.00
C PHE A 9 -24.77 -37.93 -16.45
N GLY A 10 -24.31 -38.29 -17.66
CA GLY A 10 -23.10 -37.74 -18.26
C GLY A 10 -23.20 -36.24 -18.54
N LEU A 11 -24.37 -35.77 -18.99
CA LEU A 11 -24.62 -34.36 -19.24
C LEU A 11 -24.67 -33.55 -17.97
N LEU A 12 -25.24 -34.11 -16.89
CA LEU A 12 -25.25 -33.48 -15.56
C LEU A 12 -23.86 -33.35 -14.98
N LEU A 13 -22.99 -34.33 -15.15
CA LEU A 13 -21.60 -34.29 -14.71
C LEU A 13 -20.80 -33.23 -15.47
N LEU A 14 -21.05 -33.05 -16.77
CA LEU A 14 -20.43 -32.01 -17.59
C LEU A 14 -20.83 -30.59 -17.15
N MET A 15 -22.06 -30.41 -16.69
CA MET A 15 -22.54 -29.13 -16.21
C MET A 15 -21.88 -28.70 -14.90
N GLN A 16 -21.47 -29.66 -14.07
CA GLN A 16 -20.79 -29.36 -12.81
C GLN A 16 -19.33 -28.95 -13.00
N ALA A 17 -18.70 -29.36 -14.10
CA ALA A 17 -17.32 -28.99 -14.41
C ALA A 17 -17.16 -27.54 -14.87
N GLY A 18 -18.25 -26.82 -15.15
CA GLY A 18 -18.23 -25.43 -15.62
C GLY A 18 -18.20 -24.36 -14.51
N CYS A 19 -18.33 -24.76 -13.24
CA CYS A 19 -18.35 -23.84 -12.12
C CYS A 19 -16.97 -23.79 -11.45
N HIS A 20 -15.95 -23.37 -12.19
CA HIS A 20 -14.66 -23.08 -11.56
C HIS A 20 -14.62 -21.62 -11.09
N ASP A 21 -13.86 -21.41 -10.00
CA ASP A 21 -13.58 -20.10 -9.47
C ASP A 21 -13.04 -19.18 -10.56
N VAL A 22 -13.91 -18.40 -11.14
CA VAL A 22 -13.51 -17.28 -11.96
C VAL A 22 -13.03 -16.23 -10.94
N THR A 23 -11.78 -15.84 -11.03
CA THR A 23 -11.28 -14.71 -10.25
C THR A 23 -12.07 -13.49 -10.71
N VAL A 24 -13.15 -13.21 -9.96
CA VAL A 24 -13.97 -12.04 -10.21
C VAL A 24 -13.34 -10.88 -9.49
N GLY A 25 -12.75 -9.97 -10.23
CA GLY A 25 -12.15 -8.80 -9.64
C GLY A 25 -11.05 -8.24 -10.52
N TYR A 26 -10.55 -7.09 -10.12
CA TYR A 26 -9.49 -6.41 -10.82
C TYR A 26 -8.70 -5.53 -9.86
N LEU A 27 -7.53 -5.09 -10.31
CA LEU A 27 -6.71 -4.10 -9.63
C LEU A 27 -6.00 -3.28 -10.70
N GLU A 28 -6.29 -1.98 -10.73
CA GLU A 28 -5.67 -1.03 -11.66
C GLU A 28 -4.89 0.01 -10.89
N THR A 29 -3.61 0.11 -11.17
CA THR A 29 -2.69 1.05 -10.52
C THR A 29 -2.05 2.01 -11.51
N ARG A 30 -2.50 2.03 -12.74
CA ARG A 30 -1.94 2.85 -13.80
C ARG A 30 -1.91 4.34 -13.45
N ASP A 31 -2.95 4.83 -12.79
CA ASP A 31 -3.08 6.23 -12.41
C ASP A 31 -2.76 6.48 -10.93
N ALA A 32 -2.14 5.50 -10.29
CA ALA A 32 -1.79 5.60 -8.87
C ALA A 32 -0.76 6.71 -8.64
N VAL A 33 -1.06 7.62 -7.74
CA VAL A 33 -0.22 8.79 -7.48
C VAL A 33 -0.44 9.32 -6.06
N TYR A 34 0.61 9.93 -5.51
CA TYR A 34 0.53 10.79 -4.34
C TYR A 34 0.62 12.25 -4.78
N GLN A 35 -0.25 13.10 -4.27
CA GLN A 35 -0.22 14.54 -4.52
C GLN A 35 -0.31 15.30 -3.20
N PRO A 36 0.80 15.92 -2.76
CA PRO A 36 2.15 15.88 -3.36
C PRO A 36 2.83 14.51 -3.20
N ASP A 37 3.85 14.26 -4.01
CA ASP A 37 4.59 13.00 -4.00
C ASP A 37 5.82 13.01 -3.09
N SER A 38 5.95 14.01 -2.26
CA SER A 38 7.05 14.14 -1.30
C SER A 38 6.64 14.98 -0.10
N MET A 39 7.37 14.80 0.99
CA MET A 39 7.27 15.68 2.16
C MET A 39 8.67 15.96 2.71
N ILE A 40 8.82 17.14 3.29
CA ILE A 40 10.03 17.55 3.98
C ILE A 40 9.73 17.54 5.46
N ILE A 41 10.51 16.79 6.22
CA ILE A 41 10.33 16.67 7.67
C ILE A 41 11.63 17.05 8.40
N LYS A 42 11.53 17.28 9.69
CA LYS A 42 12.67 17.59 10.54
C LYS A 42 13.23 16.32 11.16
N ALA A 43 14.55 16.22 11.22
CA ALA A 43 15.21 15.14 11.93
C ALA A 43 14.94 15.23 13.44
N VAL A 44 14.95 16.46 13.96
CA VAL A 44 14.67 16.75 15.38
C VAL A 44 13.72 17.94 15.44
N LEU A 45 12.64 17.79 16.21
CA LEU A 45 11.68 18.86 16.40
C LEU A 45 12.23 19.94 17.32
N ASP A 46 11.90 21.19 17.02
CA ASP A 46 12.23 22.34 17.86
C ASP A 46 11.20 22.45 18.99
N PRO A 47 11.63 22.51 20.26
CA PRO A 47 10.71 22.58 21.40
C PRO A 47 9.79 23.81 21.41
N ASP A 48 10.19 24.90 20.75
CA ASP A 48 9.41 26.12 20.68
C ASP A 48 8.53 26.19 19.44
N GLU A 49 9.11 25.98 18.24
CA GLU A 49 8.36 26.05 16.97
C GLU A 49 7.38 24.88 16.81
N ASP A 50 7.77 23.69 17.26
CA ASP A 50 7.02 22.47 17.08
C ASP A 50 6.35 21.99 18.38
N ALA A 51 6.16 22.90 19.34
CA ALA A 51 5.60 22.57 20.64
C ALA A 51 4.29 21.80 20.58
N ARG A 52 3.40 22.18 19.67
CA ARG A 52 2.12 21.52 19.47
C ARG A 52 2.27 20.09 18.95
N GLN A 53 3.17 19.88 18.01
CA GLN A 53 3.43 18.56 17.45
C GLN A 53 3.98 17.61 18.53
N ILE A 54 4.85 18.13 19.39
CA ILE A 54 5.43 17.38 20.50
C ILE A 54 4.38 17.07 21.56
N GLU A 55 3.60 18.09 21.96
CA GLU A 55 2.57 17.95 23.01
C GLU A 55 1.51 16.92 22.65
N PHE A 56 1.03 16.93 21.40
CA PHE A 56 0.00 16.03 20.93
C PHE A 56 0.54 14.80 20.21
N GLU A 57 1.85 14.62 20.17
CA GLU A 57 2.52 13.48 19.54
C GLU A 57 2.06 13.27 18.10
N ILE A 58 1.96 14.37 17.32
CA ILE A 58 1.45 14.34 15.97
C ILE A 58 2.49 13.74 15.02
N PRO A 59 2.19 12.61 14.36
CA PRO A 59 3.14 12.02 13.42
C PRO A 59 3.24 12.83 12.13
N TRP A 60 4.32 12.60 11.39
CA TRP A 60 4.46 13.08 10.03
C TRP A 60 3.68 12.14 9.11
N GLN A 61 2.81 12.69 8.28
CA GLN A 61 1.97 11.89 7.39
C GLN A 61 1.94 12.46 5.99
N SER A 62 1.95 11.54 5.01
CA SER A 62 1.62 11.89 3.62
C SER A 62 0.11 12.06 3.45
N THR A 63 -0.30 12.50 2.26
CA THR A 63 -1.69 12.30 1.82
C THR A 63 -1.93 10.83 1.50
N SER A 64 -3.19 10.43 1.36
CA SER A 64 -3.51 9.09 0.86
C SER A 64 -3.14 8.95 -0.62
N ILE A 65 -2.89 7.73 -1.06
CA ILE A 65 -2.69 7.46 -2.48
C ILE A 65 -4.01 7.66 -3.23
N GLU A 66 -3.93 8.18 -4.44
CA GLU A 66 -5.08 8.37 -5.33
C GLU A 66 -4.92 7.53 -6.59
N GLY A 67 -6.01 7.30 -7.30
CA GLY A 67 -6.00 6.66 -8.61
C GLY A 67 -5.89 5.14 -8.60
N VAL A 68 -5.96 4.49 -7.44
CA VAL A 68 -6.01 3.03 -7.36
C VAL A 68 -7.46 2.58 -7.45
N LEU A 69 -7.75 1.73 -8.44
CA LEU A 69 -9.06 1.15 -8.66
C LEU A 69 -8.99 -0.35 -8.52
N GLY A 70 -9.99 -0.95 -7.91
CA GLY A 70 -10.00 -2.39 -7.77
C GLY A 70 -11.09 -2.91 -6.88
N THR A 71 -11.17 -4.22 -6.83
CA THR A 71 -12.11 -4.93 -5.96
C THR A 71 -11.67 -4.80 -4.50
N ALA A 72 -12.55 -4.31 -3.66
CA ALA A 72 -12.29 -4.15 -2.23
C ALA A 72 -12.27 -5.52 -1.52
N PRO A 73 -11.53 -5.65 -0.42
CA PRO A 73 -10.68 -4.63 0.18
C PRO A 73 -9.32 -4.51 -0.52
N ILE A 74 -8.85 -3.29 -0.67
CA ILE A 74 -7.51 -3.01 -1.21
C ILE A 74 -6.57 -2.76 -0.03
N ARG A 75 -5.44 -3.46 0.00
CA ARG A 75 -4.43 -3.33 1.06
C ARG A 75 -3.21 -2.63 0.51
N TYR A 76 -2.67 -1.74 1.31
CA TYR A 76 -1.47 -0.97 1.00
C TYR A 76 -0.39 -1.27 2.02
N SER A 77 0.83 -1.47 1.54
CA SER A 77 1.99 -1.69 2.41
C SER A 77 3.25 -1.10 1.81
N ILE A 78 4.23 -0.82 2.66
CA ILE A 78 5.55 -0.41 2.22
C ILE A 78 6.32 -1.68 1.87
N ARG A 79 6.77 -1.79 0.62
CA ARG A 79 7.59 -2.91 0.17
C ARG A 79 9.04 -2.73 0.58
N SER A 80 9.56 -1.52 0.39
CA SER A 80 10.93 -1.19 0.76
C SER A 80 11.13 0.32 0.81
N VAL A 81 12.20 0.74 1.47
CA VAL A 81 12.63 2.14 1.53
C VAL A 81 14.08 2.20 1.02
N GLU A 82 14.30 2.94 -0.04
CA GLU A 82 15.64 3.13 -0.60
C GLU A 82 16.29 4.36 -0.01
N SER A 83 17.42 4.19 0.65
CA SER A 83 18.18 5.27 1.27
C SER A 83 19.61 4.82 1.59
N GLU A 84 20.42 5.77 2.04
CA GLU A 84 21.76 5.48 2.59
C GLU A 84 21.70 4.88 4.00
N HIS A 85 20.50 4.84 4.59
CA HIS A 85 20.28 4.37 5.96
C HIS A 85 19.22 3.24 5.99
N PRO A 86 19.55 2.04 5.49
CA PRO A 86 18.58 0.95 5.47
C PRO A 86 18.11 0.49 6.85
N GLU A 87 18.90 0.75 7.89
CA GLU A 87 18.59 0.38 9.26
C GLU A 87 17.35 1.09 9.84
N VAL A 88 16.98 2.24 9.28
CA VAL A 88 15.81 3.00 9.77
C VAL A 88 14.53 2.75 8.97
N ALA A 89 14.58 1.90 7.96
CA ALA A 89 13.44 1.63 7.08
C ALA A 89 12.18 1.20 7.85
N GLY A 90 12.34 0.46 8.94
CA GLY A 90 11.22 -0.01 9.76
C GLY A 90 10.48 1.08 10.53
N GLN A 91 11.00 2.30 10.59
CA GLN A 91 10.31 3.42 11.22
C GLN A 91 9.20 4.00 10.33
N PHE A 92 9.28 3.77 9.03
CA PHE A 92 8.24 4.17 8.08
C PHE A 92 7.12 3.15 8.10
N THR A 93 5.89 3.61 8.32
CA THR A 93 4.70 2.75 8.36
C THR A 93 3.65 3.25 7.39
N MET A 94 2.66 2.42 7.12
CA MET A 94 1.57 2.76 6.23
C MET A 94 0.24 2.58 6.95
N GLN A 95 -0.60 3.60 6.87
CA GLN A 95 -1.90 3.66 7.49
C GLN A 95 -3.00 3.77 6.43
N GLY A 96 -4.16 3.17 6.69
CA GLY A 96 -5.35 3.35 5.88
C GLY A 96 -5.12 3.22 4.38
N LYS A 97 -5.52 4.23 3.63
CA LYS A 97 -5.42 4.25 2.16
C LYS A 97 -4.06 4.73 1.67
N GLY A 98 -3.00 4.03 2.07
CA GLY A 98 -1.66 4.32 1.60
C GLY A 98 -1.03 5.57 2.22
N ILE A 99 -1.46 5.99 3.40
CA ILE A 99 -0.85 7.12 4.11
C ILE A 99 0.48 6.66 4.70
N ILE A 100 1.56 7.26 4.24
CA ILE A 100 2.91 6.99 4.75
C ILE A 100 3.10 7.82 6.02
N GLU A 101 3.52 7.16 7.09
CA GLU A 101 3.62 7.77 8.40
C GLU A 101 4.99 7.55 9.03
N LEU A 102 5.47 8.57 9.73
CA LEU A 102 6.68 8.51 10.52
C LEU A 102 6.38 9.15 11.89
N PRO A 103 6.77 8.50 13.02
CA PRO A 103 6.49 9.06 14.34
C PRO A 103 7.11 10.45 14.53
N TRP A 104 6.49 11.28 15.34
CA TRP A 104 7.04 12.60 15.65
C TRP A 104 8.43 12.53 16.29
N ASN A 105 8.68 11.47 17.05
CA ASN A 105 9.93 11.21 17.76
C ASN A 105 10.84 10.22 17.05
N HIS A 106 10.73 10.12 15.71
CA HIS A 106 11.58 9.23 14.94
C HIS A 106 13.06 9.54 15.11
N THR A 107 13.89 8.57 14.75
CA THR A 107 15.35 8.70 14.79
C THR A 107 15.97 8.60 13.40
N VAL A 108 15.18 8.88 12.36
CA VAL A 108 15.64 8.85 10.97
C VAL A 108 16.59 10.01 10.73
N PRO A 109 17.85 9.74 10.32
CA PRO A 109 18.80 10.81 10.07
C PRO A 109 18.47 11.63 8.82
N PRO A 110 19.04 12.83 8.70
CA PRO A 110 18.88 13.63 7.49
C PRO A 110 19.26 12.87 6.24
N GLY A 111 18.45 12.99 5.20
CA GLY A 111 18.66 12.29 3.95
C GLY A 111 17.39 12.18 3.13
N ARG A 112 17.51 11.43 2.04
CA ARG A 112 16.42 11.19 1.10
C ARG A 112 15.99 9.73 1.19
N TYR A 113 14.70 9.52 1.36
CA TYR A 113 14.10 8.19 1.54
C TYR A 113 13.02 7.99 0.48
N VAL A 114 13.27 7.06 -0.43
CA VAL A 114 12.34 6.76 -1.52
C VAL A 114 11.51 5.54 -1.15
N ILE A 115 10.21 5.70 -1.13
CA ILE A 115 9.28 4.69 -0.66
C ILE A 115 8.71 3.91 -1.84
N ASN A 116 8.93 2.61 -1.82
CA ASN A 116 8.33 1.65 -2.74
C ASN A 116 7.17 0.97 -2.04
N ILE A 117 6.04 0.89 -2.69
CA ILE A 117 4.82 0.37 -2.08
C ILE A 117 4.32 -0.89 -2.77
N ARG A 118 3.49 -1.62 -2.07
CA ARG A 118 2.77 -2.78 -2.59
C ARG A 118 1.28 -2.55 -2.39
N VAL A 119 0.53 -2.73 -3.47
CA VAL A 119 -0.92 -2.65 -3.48
C VAL A 119 -1.46 -4.04 -3.80
N ALA A 120 -2.38 -4.52 -3.00
CA ALA A 120 -2.92 -5.86 -3.18
C ALA A 120 -4.41 -5.91 -2.86
N ASN A 121 -5.09 -6.81 -3.52
CA ASN A 121 -6.41 -7.24 -3.15
C ASN A 121 -6.45 -8.78 -3.15
N GLU A 122 -7.62 -9.36 -3.07
CA GLU A 122 -7.76 -10.81 -2.96
C GLU A 122 -7.14 -11.58 -4.14
N GLY A 123 -7.21 -11.01 -5.35
CA GLY A 123 -6.76 -11.70 -6.57
C GLY A 123 -5.46 -11.17 -7.18
N TYR A 124 -4.96 -10.02 -6.74
CA TYR A 124 -3.87 -9.33 -7.40
C TYR A 124 -2.90 -8.67 -6.43
N THR A 125 -1.64 -8.58 -6.84
CA THR A 125 -0.60 -7.84 -6.13
C THR A 125 0.21 -7.05 -7.15
N VAL A 126 0.39 -5.75 -6.90
CA VAL A 126 1.19 -4.87 -7.75
C VAL A 126 2.20 -4.12 -6.90
N ASP A 127 3.45 -4.13 -7.34
CA ASP A 127 4.51 -3.35 -6.73
C ASP A 127 4.70 -2.05 -7.51
N LEU A 128 4.69 -0.93 -6.80
CA LEU A 128 4.85 0.41 -7.35
C LEU A 128 6.11 1.03 -6.77
N ASP A 129 7.09 1.27 -7.64
CA ASP A 129 8.39 1.79 -7.22
C ASP A 129 8.42 3.31 -7.23
N SER A 130 9.21 3.88 -6.32
CA SER A 130 9.49 5.33 -6.25
C SER A 130 8.22 6.18 -6.18
N MET A 131 7.25 5.75 -5.41
CA MET A 131 5.95 6.41 -5.34
C MET A 131 5.94 7.66 -4.48
N TYR A 132 6.79 7.70 -3.46
CA TYR A 132 6.82 8.80 -2.52
C TYR A 132 8.23 9.02 -2.00
N THR A 133 8.59 10.26 -1.74
CA THR A 133 9.91 10.62 -1.21
C THR A 133 9.76 11.39 0.09
N VAL A 134 10.45 10.94 1.13
CA VAL A 134 10.56 11.66 2.40
C VAL A 134 11.95 12.29 2.48
N ILE A 135 12.00 13.59 2.65
CA ILE A 135 13.25 14.33 2.81
C ILE A 135 13.36 14.76 4.27
N VAL A 136 14.37 14.23 4.95
CA VAL A 136 14.62 14.58 6.35
C VAL A 136 15.74 15.60 6.41
N ARG A 137 15.48 16.73 7.07
CA ARG A 137 16.44 17.84 7.25
C ARG A 137 16.67 18.13 8.71
N LEU A 138 17.79 18.77 8.98
CA LEU A 138 18.09 19.27 10.32
C LEU A 138 17.21 20.46 10.71
#